data_5fb883bd01c8a85673ed5c4dc4ba65ca
#
_entry.id   5fb883bd01c8a85673ed5c4dc4ba65ca
#
_cell.length_a   1.000
_cell.length_b   1.000
_cell.length_c   1.000
_cell.angle_alpha   90.00
_cell.angle_beta   90.00
_cell.angle_gamma   90.00
#
_symmetry.space_group_name_H-M   'P 1'
#
loop_
_entity.id
_entity.type
_entity.pdbx_description
1 polymer ?
#
loop_
_entity_poly.entity_id
_entity_poly.type
_entity_poly.pdbx_seq_one_letter_code
_entity_poly.pdbx_strand_id
1 'polypeptide(L)'
;MKLGPYPILFLLLLFLAACDSQQTSEEESSLEGLGTAGVEITTPFSSSSTTENGGTVSTKVRLKSAPLSPVTITLNSSDTQEGTVSTSVLTFNKDNWDSYVSIIVTGVDDDIADGSQSYEIQIASVVSEDSKYSALN
;
A
#
# COMPACT_ATOMS: atom_id res chain seq x y z
N MET A 1 60.94 -49.74 -20.27
CA MET A 1 60.46 -48.78 -21.25
C MET A 1 59.43 -47.94 -20.66
N LYS A 2 59.69 -46.67 -20.56
CA LYS A 2 58.94 -45.59 -19.82
C LYS A 2 57.51 -45.43 -20.27
N LEU A 3 56.55 -45.51 -19.37
CA LEU A 3 55.26 -44.92 -19.48
C LEU A 3 55.31 -43.68 -18.63
N GLY A 4 55.19 -42.53 -19.30
CA GLY A 4 55.16 -41.23 -18.67
C GLY A 4 53.83 -40.99 -17.91
N PRO A 5 53.87 -40.16 -16.90
CA PRO A 5 52.72 -39.83 -16.13
C PRO A 5 51.97 -38.70 -16.81
N TYR A 6 50.69 -38.62 -16.56
CA TYR A 6 49.71 -37.58 -16.80
C TYR A 6 48.57 -38.03 -17.68
N PRO A 7 47.45 -38.26 -17.05
CA PRO A 7 46.40 -37.28 -17.15
C PRO A 7 45.47 -37.25 -15.90
N ILE A 8 45.95 -36.82 -14.76
CA ILE A 8 45.06 -36.66 -13.59
C ILE A 8 44.83 -35.18 -13.29
N LEU A 9 45.58 -34.28 -13.92
CA LEU A 9 45.46 -32.86 -13.60
C LEU A 9 44.43 -32.08 -14.48
N PHE A 10 43.87 -32.73 -15.50
CA PHE A 10 42.92 -32.07 -16.40
C PHE A 10 41.43 -32.34 -16.07
N LEU A 11 41.16 -33.24 -15.12
CA LEU A 11 39.80 -33.56 -14.73
C LEU A 11 39.31 -32.78 -13.52
N LEU A 12 40.22 -32.04 -12.85
CA LEU A 12 39.82 -31.27 -11.66
C LEU A 12 39.43 -29.81 -11.96
N LEU A 13 39.64 -29.37 -13.22
CA LEU A 13 39.30 -27.99 -13.62
C LEU A 13 37.92 -27.86 -14.30
N LEU A 14 37.23 -28.99 -14.56
CA LEU A 14 35.93 -29.00 -15.21
C LEU A 14 34.76 -29.11 -14.22
N PHE A 15 35.04 -29.30 -12.92
CA PHE A 15 34.02 -29.41 -11.90
C PHE A 15 33.74 -28.12 -11.11
N LEU A 16 34.51 -27.06 -11.40
CA LEU A 16 34.34 -25.74 -10.76
C LEU A 16 33.56 -24.74 -11.62
N ALA A 17 33.15 -25.12 -12.83
CA ALA A 17 32.40 -24.25 -13.73
C ALA A 17 30.91 -24.63 -13.82
N ALA A 18 30.42 -25.60 -13.06
CA ALA A 18 29.04 -26.06 -13.12
C ALA A 18 28.22 -25.73 -11.85
N CYS A 19 28.76 -24.89 -10.97
CA CYS A 19 28.08 -24.53 -9.73
C CYS A 19 27.66 -23.04 -9.67
N ASP A 20 27.69 -22.33 -10.82
CA ASP A 20 27.39 -20.89 -10.85
C ASP A 20 26.21 -20.50 -11.76
N SER A 21 25.35 -21.45 -12.11
CA SER A 21 24.19 -21.13 -12.96
C SER A 21 22.85 -21.59 -12.41
N GLN A 22 22.76 -21.91 -11.14
CA GLN A 22 21.48 -22.31 -10.52
C GLN A 22 21.06 -21.40 -9.35
N GLN A 23 21.72 -20.27 -9.14
CA GLN A 23 21.43 -19.41 -7.99
C GLN A 23 20.85 -18.05 -8.37
N THR A 24 20.38 -17.86 -9.61
CA THR A 24 19.81 -16.59 -10.06
C THR A 24 18.28 -16.61 -10.25
N SER A 25 17.61 -17.71 -9.97
CA SER A 25 16.14 -17.80 -10.15
C SER A 25 15.33 -17.76 -8.86
N GLU A 26 15.96 -17.76 -7.68
CA GLU A 26 15.22 -17.69 -6.41
C GLU A 26 15.31 -16.32 -5.72
N GLU A 27 16.14 -15.40 -6.16
CA GLU A 27 16.20 -14.05 -5.59
C GLU A 27 15.35 -13.02 -6.32
N GLU A 28 14.85 -13.28 -7.52
CA GLU A 28 13.94 -12.34 -8.20
C GLU A 28 12.50 -12.39 -7.70
N SER A 29 12.07 -13.44 -7.03
CA SER A 29 10.72 -13.46 -6.42
C SER A 29 10.63 -12.71 -5.09
N SER A 30 11.78 -12.31 -4.53
CA SER A 30 11.89 -11.56 -3.27
C SER A 30 11.77 -10.04 -3.44
N LEU A 31 11.78 -9.54 -4.68
CA LEU A 31 11.73 -8.10 -4.98
C LEU A 31 10.30 -7.59 -5.23
N GLU A 32 9.34 -8.48 -5.35
CA GLU A 32 7.92 -8.11 -5.38
C GLU A 32 7.49 -7.69 -3.97
N GLY A 33 7.48 -6.42 -3.72
CA GLY A 33 7.14 -5.82 -2.42
C GLY A 33 8.14 -4.78 -1.93
N LEU A 34 9.20 -4.49 -2.71
CA LEU A 34 10.18 -3.45 -2.40
C LEU A 34 9.67 -2.02 -2.67
N GLY A 35 8.44 -1.85 -3.13
CA GLY A 35 7.80 -0.54 -3.16
C GLY A 35 7.71 0.02 -1.73
N THR A 36 7.92 1.31 -1.59
CA THR A 36 7.68 2.01 -0.33
C THR A 36 6.19 1.89 0.02
N ALA A 37 5.90 1.27 1.17
CA ALA A 37 4.54 1.22 1.66
C ALA A 37 3.98 2.64 1.83
N GLY A 38 2.71 2.80 1.57
CA GLY A 38 2.05 4.08 1.69
C GLY A 38 0.64 4.05 1.15
N VAL A 39 -0.12 5.06 1.52
CA VAL A 39 -1.47 5.31 1.01
C VAL A 39 -1.39 6.46 0.03
N GLU A 40 -2.04 6.32 -1.12
CA GLU A 40 -2.21 7.38 -2.10
C GLU A 40 -3.65 7.87 -2.07
N ILE A 41 -3.81 9.19 -1.96
CA ILE A 41 -5.09 9.89 -1.94
C ILE A 41 -5.04 10.91 -3.07
N THR A 42 -5.98 10.84 -4.02
CA THR A 42 -5.95 11.68 -5.23
C THR A 42 -6.28 13.14 -4.97
N THR A 43 -7.20 13.39 -4.05
CA THR A 43 -7.57 14.74 -3.59
C THR A 43 -7.42 14.75 -2.08
N PRO A 44 -6.45 15.49 -1.53
CA PRO A 44 -6.29 15.57 -0.09
C PRO A 44 -7.58 16.03 0.57
N PHE A 45 -7.97 15.39 1.66
CA PHE A 45 -9.18 15.72 2.39
C PHE A 45 -9.15 17.16 2.93
N SER A 46 -7.97 17.70 3.23
CA SER A 46 -7.77 19.05 3.76
C SER A 46 -7.98 20.18 2.73
N SER A 47 -8.08 19.86 1.43
CA SER A 47 -8.28 20.85 0.37
C SER A 47 -9.71 20.87 -0.18
N SER A 48 -10.62 20.13 0.44
CA SER A 48 -12.00 19.99 0.00
C SER A 48 -12.93 20.69 0.98
N SER A 49 -13.94 21.37 0.48
CA SER A 49 -15.03 21.94 1.28
C SER A 49 -16.35 21.31 0.85
N THR A 50 -17.18 20.99 1.80
CA THR A 50 -18.58 20.62 1.59
C THR A 50 -19.49 21.77 2.03
N THR A 51 -20.74 21.69 1.67
CA THR A 51 -21.75 22.66 2.12
C THR A 51 -22.77 21.95 3.00
N GLU A 52 -23.33 22.66 3.96
CA GLU A 52 -24.38 22.17 4.87
C GLU A 52 -25.59 21.58 4.12
N ASN A 53 -25.86 22.04 2.91
CA ASN A 53 -26.95 21.51 2.09
C ASN A 53 -26.64 20.15 1.41
N GLY A 54 -25.80 19.31 2.01
CA GLY A 54 -25.45 17.99 1.47
C GLY A 54 -24.48 18.04 0.30
N GLY A 55 -23.68 19.10 0.18
CA GLY A 55 -22.62 19.17 -0.82
C GLY A 55 -21.62 18.01 -0.66
N THR A 56 -21.17 17.44 -1.78
CA THR A 56 -20.29 16.27 -1.76
C THR A 56 -18.95 16.55 -2.42
N VAL A 57 -17.91 15.90 -1.88
CA VAL A 57 -16.57 15.83 -2.49
C VAL A 57 -16.19 14.38 -2.66
N SER A 58 -15.63 14.03 -3.82
CA SER A 58 -15.13 12.68 -4.09
C SER A 58 -13.61 12.67 -4.10
N THR A 59 -13.05 11.71 -3.39
CA THR A 59 -11.63 11.37 -3.46
C THR A 59 -11.46 9.88 -3.72
N LYS A 60 -10.24 9.47 -4.08
CA LYS A 60 -9.92 8.07 -4.33
C LYS A 60 -8.69 7.68 -3.54
N VAL A 61 -8.71 6.47 -3.01
CA VAL A 61 -7.64 5.91 -2.17
C VAL A 61 -7.18 4.59 -2.76
N ARG A 62 -5.88 4.36 -2.75
CA ARG A 62 -5.23 3.07 -3.03
C ARG A 62 -3.93 2.95 -2.23
N LEU A 63 -3.31 1.77 -2.25
CA LEU A 63 -1.95 1.61 -1.73
C LEU A 63 -0.91 1.97 -2.80
N LYS A 64 0.31 2.26 -2.37
CA LYS A 64 1.46 2.57 -3.23
C LYS A 64 2.27 1.35 -3.63
N SER A 65 2.13 0.24 -2.90
CA SER A 65 2.81 -1.03 -3.19
C SER A 65 1.95 -2.21 -2.77
N ALA A 66 2.21 -3.38 -3.37
CA ALA A 66 1.54 -4.62 -3.00
C ALA A 66 1.85 -5.00 -1.54
N PRO A 67 0.83 -5.25 -0.71
CA PRO A 67 1.04 -5.69 0.66
C PRO A 67 1.25 -7.22 0.71
N LEU A 68 2.06 -7.67 1.68
CA LEU A 68 2.27 -9.09 1.96
C LEU A 68 1.10 -9.72 2.73
N SER A 69 0.35 -8.89 3.47
CA SER A 69 -0.86 -9.27 4.21
C SER A 69 -1.93 -8.21 4.03
N PRO A 70 -3.21 -8.52 4.19
CA PRO A 70 -4.28 -7.54 4.04
C PRO A 70 -4.05 -6.30 4.89
N VAL A 71 -4.37 -5.14 4.32
CA VAL A 71 -4.27 -3.83 4.96
C VAL A 71 -5.67 -3.27 5.14
N THR A 72 -6.04 -2.98 6.37
CA THR A 72 -7.30 -2.32 6.71
C THR A 72 -7.00 -0.89 7.12
N ILE A 73 -7.64 0.06 6.44
CA ILE A 73 -7.54 1.49 6.71
C ILE A 73 -8.88 1.94 7.27
N THR A 74 -8.87 2.59 8.42
CA THR A 74 -10.07 3.22 9.00
C THR A 74 -9.99 4.72 8.80
N LEU A 75 -11.07 5.29 8.29
CA LEU A 75 -11.28 6.73 8.11
C LEU A 75 -12.30 7.23 9.12
N ASN A 76 -12.09 8.44 9.63
CA ASN A 76 -13.10 9.14 10.43
C ASN A 76 -13.17 10.62 10.05
N SER A 77 -14.30 11.23 10.34
CA SER A 77 -14.46 12.68 10.37
C SER A 77 -14.08 13.20 11.76
N SER A 78 -13.42 14.33 11.82
CA SER A 78 -13.16 15.04 13.09
C SER A 78 -14.45 15.61 13.69
N ASP A 79 -15.44 15.88 12.82
CA ASP A 79 -16.78 16.31 13.22
C ASP A 79 -17.82 15.65 12.30
N THR A 80 -18.60 14.74 12.86
CA THR A 80 -19.65 14.03 12.13
C THR A 80 -20.94 14.82 12.02
N GLN A 81 -21.06 15.93 12.73
CA GLN A 81 -22.19 16.85 12.61
C GLN A 81 -22.02 17.75 11.39
N GLU A 82 -20.79 17.98 10.96
CA GLU A 82 -20.44 18.80 9.82
C GLU A 82 -20.18 17.98 8.54
N GLY A 83 -19.64 16.77 8.68
CA GLY A 83 -19.34 15.94 7.53
C GLY A 83 -19.13 14.47 7.81
N THR A 84 -19.55 13.66 6.88
CA THR A 84 -19.47 12.19 6.96
C THR A 84 -18.80 11.59 5.73
N VAL A 85 -18.30 10.37 5.87
CA VAL A 85 -17.71 9.59 4.77
C VAL A 85 -18.62 8.44 4.37
N SER A 86 -18.72 8.17 3.06
CA SER A 86 -19.53 7.07 2.52
C SER A 86 -19.02 5.69 2.96
N THR A 87 -17.72 5.57 3.23
CA THR A 87 -17.07 4.33 3.64
C THR A 87 -15.98 4.66 4.63
N SER A 88 -16.13 4.16 5.85
CA SER A 88 -15.17 4.38 6.94
C SER A 88 -14.08 3.32 7.03
N VAL A 89 -14.23 2.16 6.37
CA VAL A 89 -13.27 1.06 6.41
C VAL A 89 -12.95 0.60 5.00
N LEU A 90 -11.66 0.61 4.66
CA LEU A 90 -11.13 0.13 3.39
C LEU A 90 -10.24 -1.07 3.63
N THR A 91 -10.36 -2.10 2.80
CA THR A 91 -9.48 -3.27 2.87
C THR A 91 -8.80 -3.51 1.53
N PHE A 92 -7.48 -3.54 1.57
CA PHE A 92 -6.64 -3.84 0.41
C PHE A 92 -5.87 -5.14 0.64
N ASN A 93 -5.60 -5.85 -0.44
CA ASN A 93 -4.79 -7.06 -0.45
C ASN A 93 -3.90 -7.09 -1.71
N LYS A 94 -3.17 -8.18 -1.93
CA LYS A 94 -2.30 -8.35 -3.10
C LYS A 94 -3.01 -8.25 -4.46
N ASP A 95 -4.33 -8.43 -4.52
CA ASP A 95 -5.10 -8.48 -5.76
C ASP A 95 -5.80 -7.14 -6.09
N ASN A 96 -5.92 -6.22 -5.14
CA ASN A 96 -6.66 -4.96 -5.30
C ASN A 96 -5.91 -3.71 -4.79
N TRP A 97 -4.67 -3.83 -4.37
CA TRP A 97 -3.90 -2.74 -3.75
C TRP A 97 -3.74 -1.50 -4.64
N ASP A 98 -3.64 -1.67 -5.94
CA ASP A 98 -3.47 -0.62 -6.96
C ASP A 98 -4.80 -0.09 -7.51
N SER A 99 -5.91 -0.71 -7.11
CA SER A 99 -7.25 -0.32 -7.55
C SER A 99 -7.78 0.81 -6.65
N TYR A 100 -8.19 1.92 -7.29
CA TYR A 100 -8.75 3.04 -6.56
C TYR A 100 -10.14 2.72 -5.97
N VAL A 101 -10.28 2.93 -4.69
CA VAL A 101 -11.59 2.96 -4.00
C VAL A 101 -12.06 4.40 -3.88
N SER A 102 -13.25 4.70 -4.37
CA SER A 102 -13.86 6.04 -4.27
C SER A 102 -14.48 6.23 -2.90
N ILE A 103 -14.17 7.36 -2.29
CA ILE A 103 -14.73 7.83 -1.03
C ILE A 103 -15.49 9.11 -1.32
N ILE A 104 -16.74 9.18 -0.88
CA ILE A 104 -17.54 10.39 -0.95
C ILE A 104 -17.62 10.97 0.45
N VAL A 105 -17.25 12.23 0.57
CA VAL A 105 -17.45 13.05 1.77
C VAL A 105 -18.69 13.89 1.53
N THR A 106 -19.62 13.85 2.45
CA THR A 106 -20.89 14.59 2.37
C THR A 106 -21.00 15.54 3.55
N GLY A 107 -21.26 16.81 3.28
CA GLY A 107 -21.61 17.79 4.30
C GLY A 107 -22.93 17.46 4.94
N VAL A 108 -23.04 17.66 6.21
CA VAL A 108 -24.25 17.44 7.01
C VAL A 108 -24.89 18.79 7.29
N ASP A 109 -26.20 18.87 7.08
CA ASP A 109 -27.01 20.00 7.44
C ASP A 109 -27.41 19.84 8.92
N ASP A 110 -27.01 20.78 9.76
CA ASP A 110 -27.54 20.90 11.09
C ASP A 110 -28.40 22.17 11.18
N ASP A 111 -29.35 22.21 12.07
CA ASP A 111 -30.27 23.35 12.24
C ASP A 111 -29.62 24.58 12.93
N ILE A 112 -28.29 24.63 13.01
CA ILE A 112 -27.52 25.66 13.68
C ILE A 112 -26.98 26.65 12.64
N ALA A 113 -27.38 27.90 12.70
CA ALA A 113 -26.89 28.96 11.82
C ALA A 113 -25.49 29.47 12.32
N ASP A 114 -24.46 28.64 12.33
CA ASP A 114 -23.11 28.98 12.81
C ASP A 114 -22.11 29.27 11.68
N GLY A 115 -22.55 29.20 10.44
CA GLY A 115 -21.76 29.47 9.24
C GLY A 115 -20.89 28.29 8.81
N SER A 116 -19.85 28.55 8.04
CA SER A 116 -18.95 27.49 7.55
C SER A 116 -18.09 26.97 8.67
N GLN A 117 -18.26 25.71 9.02
CA GLN A 117 -17.40 25.00 9.99
C GLN A 117 -16.31 24.22 9.28
N SER A 118 -15.20 24.02 9.96
CA SER A 118 -14.06 23.27 9.44
C SER A 118 -13.99 21.89 10.07
N TYR A 119 -13.96 20.87 9.24
CA TYR A 119 -13.69 19.50 9.67
C TYR A 119 -12.67 18.83 8.77
N GLU A 120 -12.10 17.72 9.24
CA GLU A 120 -11.09 16.94 8.52
C GLU A 120 -11.49 15.49 8.46
N ILE A 121 -11.25 14.86 7.31
CA ILE A 121 -11.29 13.41 7.20
C ILE A 121 -9.88 12.90 7.41
N GLN A 122 -9.73 12.00 8.37
CA GLN A 122 -8.43 11.51 8.82
C GLN A 122 -8.33 10.00 8.68
N ILE A 123 -7.11 9.49 8.43
CA ILE A 123 -6.81 8.08 8.62
C ILE A 123 -6.67 7.86 10.12
N ALA A 124 -7.66 7.19 10.70
CA ALA A 124 -7.69 6.90 12.13
C ALA A 124 -6.78 5.72 12.50
N SER A 125 -6.64 4.75 11.60
CA SER A 125 -5.72 3.62 11.80
C SER A 125 -5.39 2.92 10.49
N VAL A 126 -4.20 2.28 10.45
CA VAL A 126 -3.77 1.34 9.42
C VAL A 126 -3.41 0.04 10.13
N VAL A 127 -4.13 -1.03 9.88
CA VAL A 127 -3.92 -2.34 10.50
C VAL A 127 -3.49 -3.37 9.46
N SER A 128 -2.36 -4.01 9.68
CA SER A 128 -1.86 -5.09 8.82
C SER A 128 -0.85 -5.95 9.60
N GLU A 129 -0.72 -7.21 9.21
CA GLU A 129 0.40 -8.06 9.62
C GLU A 129 1.67 -7.80 8.79
N ASP A 130 1.55 -7.07 7.67
CA ASP A 130 2.70 -6.56 6.93
C ASP A 130 3.36 -5.42 7.72
N SER A 131 4.59 -5.65 8.18
CA SER A 131 5.33 -4.69 9.01
C SER A 131 5.56 -3.34 8.34
N LYS A 132 5.60 -3.29 7.00
CA LYS A 132 5.76 -2.05 6.25
C LYS A 132 4.51 -1.18 6.34
N TYR A 133 3.33 -1.80 6.39
CA TYR A 133 2.05 -1.08 6.50
C TYR A 133 1.66 -0.81 7.96
N SER A 134 1.93 -1.74 8.89
CA SER A 134 1.69 -1.49 10.31
C SER A 134 2.53 -0.35 10.90
N ALA A 135 3.66 -0.02 10.26
CA ALA A 135 4.51 1.13 10.64
C ALA A 135 3.95 2.49 10.18
N LEU A 136 2.85 2.52 9.41
CA LEU A 136 2.20 3.77 8.97
C LEU A 136 1.19 4.32 9.99
N ASN A 137 0.97 3.62 11.08
CA ASN A 137 0.00 3.96 12.12
C ASN A 137 0.56 5.01 13.10
#